data_16ebca16e1f833b0f7b7ca709ee083cb
#
_entry.id   16ebca16e1f833b0f7b7ca709ee083cb
#
_cell.length_a   1.000
_cell.length_b   1.000
_cell.length_c   1.000
_cell.angle_alpha   90.00
_cell.angle_beta   90.00
_cell.angle_gamma   90.00
#
_symmetry.space_group_name_H-M   'P 1'
#
loop_
_entity.id
_entity.type
_entity.pdbx_description
1 polymer ?
#
loop_
_entity_poly.entity_id
_entity_poly.type
_entity_poly.pdbx_seq_one_letter_code
_entity_poly.pdbx_strand_id
1 'polypeptide(L)'
;MQKSILFIVVLLILATTITAQSKDEKTIRAVLTNQTNAWNQGNLQNYMQGYWQNDSLMFIGKSGITYGWQKTLENYKKGYPDTAAMGKLKFELLAVNKLSANYYFVVGKWNLVRSIGNVGGTFTLLFRKIKNTWVIVSDHSS
;
A
#
# COMPACT_ATOMS: atom_id res chain seq x y z
N MET A 1 -54.04 20.35 -42.50
CA MET A 1 -53.65 19.17 -41.67
C MET A 1 -52.16 19.28 -41.36
N GLN A 2 -51.82 19.83 -40.20
CA GLN A 2 -50.43 19.93 -39.74
C GLN A 2 -50.06 18.66 -38.97
N LYS A 3 -49.07 17.94 -39.44
CA LYS A 3 -48.51 16.80 -38.72
C LYS A 3 -47.39 17.29 -37.80
N SER A 4 -47.67 17.36 -36.50
CA SER A 4 -46.67 17.65 -35.47
C SER A 4 -45.77 16.44 -35.29
N ILE A 5 -44.50 16.57 -35.64
CA ILE A 5 -43.45 15.58 -35.38
C ILE A 5 -42.92 15.88 -33.99
N LEU A 6 -43.25 14.99 -33.06
CA LEU A 6 -42.74 15.00 -31.69
C LEU A 6 -41.32 14.41 -31.68
N PHE A 7 -40.31 15.27 -31.54
CA PHE A 7 -38.91 14.86 -31.34
C PHE A 7 -38.73 14.43 -29.85
N ILE A 8 -38.66 13.16 -29.63
CA ILE A 8 -38.26 12.60 -28.29
C ILE A 8 -36.73 12.63 -28.23
N VAL A 9 -36.18 13.60 -27.51
CA VAL A 9 -34.75 13.63 -27.18
C VAL A 9 -34.54 12.69 -26.01
N VAL A 10 -34.03 11.49 -26.30
CA VAL A 10 -33.58 10.55 -25.29
C VAL A 10 -32.23 11.01 -24.76
N LEU A 11 -32.23 11.70 -23.61
CA LEU A 11 -31.02 12.08 -22.90
C LEU A 11 -30.41 10.80 -22.28
N LEU A 12 -29.39 10.21 -22.90
CA LEU A 12 -28.61 9.13 -22.31
C LEU A 12 -27.73 9.75 -21.21
N ILE A 13 -28.18 9.69 -19.98
CA ILE A 13 -27.36 10.02 -18.80
C ILE A 13 -26.40 8.84 -18.61
N LEU A 14 -25.16 8.99 -19.09
CA LEU A 14 -24.04 8.12 -18.67
C LEU A 14 -23.79 8.39 -17.18
N ALA A 15 -24.40 7.60 -16.32
CA ALA A 15 -24.06 7.56 -14.91
C ALA A 15 -22.67 6.92 -14.78
N THR A 16 -21.62 7.76 -14.75
CA THR A 16 -20.30 7.31 -14.28
C THR A 16 -20.43 7.00 -12.80
N THR A 17 -20.51 5.72 -12.47
CA THR A 17 -20.43 5.25 -11.09
C THR A 17 -19.02 5.52 -10.57
N ILE A 18 -18.79 6.68 -9.99
CA ILE A 18 -17.61 6.95 -9.18
C ILE A 18 -17.80 6.08 -7.92
N THR A 19 -17.17 4.92 -7.90
CA THR A 19 -17.12 4.10 -6.67
C THR A 19 -16.32 4.88 -5.64
N ALA A 20 -17.01 5.48 -4.68
CA ALA A 20 -16.36 6.16 -3.56
C ALA A 20 -15.51 5.15 -2.79
N GLN A 21 -14.27 5.50 -2.51
CA GLN A 21 -13.37 4.68 -1.69
C GLN A 21 -14.02 4.39 -0.34
N SER A 22 -14.03 3.12 0.07
CA SER A 22 -14.53 2.73 1.38
C SER A 22 -13.66 3.33 2.51
N LYS A 23 -14.25 3.46 3.71
CA LYS A 23 -13.51 3.92 4.90
C LYS A 23 -12.27 3.05 5.16
N ASP A 24 -12.39 1.74 4.99
CA ASP A 24 -11.29 0.79 5.19
C ASP A 24 -10.18 0.99 4.16
N GLU A 25 -10.52 1.19 2.88
CA GLU A 25 -9.53 1.48 1.84
C GLU A 25 -8.77 2.78 2.12
N LYS A 26 -9.47 3.84 2.53
CA LYS A 26 -8.84 5.11 2.93
C LYS A 26 -7.86 4.90 4.08
N THR A 27 -8.22 4.08 5.07
CA THR A 27 -7.34 3.76 6.20
C THR A 27 -6.10 3.00 5.74
N ILE A 28 -6.23 2.02 4.86
CA ILE A 28 -5.10 1.25 4.31
C ILE A 28 -4.15 2.16 3.53
N ARG A 29 -4.69 3.05 2.68
CA ARG A 29 -3.87 4.05 1.97
C ARG A 29 -3.16 4.99 2.94
N ALA A 30 -3.80 5.38 4.04
CA ALA A 30 -3.18 6.20 5.08
C ALA A 30 -2.03 5.47 5.80
N VAL A 31 -2.14 4.15 6.06
CA VAL A 31 -1.03 3.36 6.60
C VAL A 31 0.19 3.46 5.69
N LEU A 32 0.04 3.28 4.38
CA LEU A 32 1.14 3.35 3.41
C LEU A 32 1.72 4.77 3.28
N THR A 33 0.88 5.80 3.36
CA THR A 33 1.33 7.20 3.43
C THR A 33 2.17 7.46 4.67
N ASN A 34 1.73 6.97 5.84
CA ASN A 34 2.47 7.11 7.09
C ASN A 34 3.82 6.37 7.04
N GLN A 35 3.86 5.19 6.43
CA GLN A 35 5.10 4.46 6.19
C GLN A 35 6.08 5.26 5.31
N THR A 36 5.58 5.81 4.20
CA THR A 36 6.39 6.67 3.32
C THR A 36 6.96 7.88 4.07
N ASN A 37 6.14 8.55 4.87
CA ASN A 37 6.56 9.70 5.67
C ASN A 37 7.61 9.31 6.72
N ALA A 38 7.39 8.21 7.44
CA ALA A 38 8.34 7.71 8.44
C ALA A 38 9.69 7.32 7.82
N TRP A 39 9.68 6.61 6.69
CA TRP A 39 10.87 6.28 5.95
C TRP A 39 11.65 7.53 5.52
N ASN A 40 10.94 8.50 4.95
CA ASN A 40 11.54 9.74 4.44
C ASN A 40 12.11 10.66 5.54
N GLN A 41 11.73 10.40 6.78
CA GLN A 41 12.31 11.00 7.99
C GLN A 41 13.43 10.14 8.62
N GLY A 42 13.77 9.00 8.01
CA GLY A 42 14.78 8.09 8.57
C GLY A 42 14.29 7.27 9.77
N ASN A 43 12.99 7.21 10.00
CA ASN A 43 12.41 6.56 11.18
C ASN A 43 11.87 5.15 10.84
N LEU A 44 12.77 4.15 10.86
CA LEU A 44 12.40 2.75 10.60
C LEU A 44 11.44 2.18 11.66
N GLN A 45 11.52 2.63 12.91
CA GLN A 45 10.62 2.19 13.95
C GLN A 45 9.16 2.58 13.64
N ASN A 46 8.94 3.83 13.22
CA ASN A 46 7.62 4.30 12.80
C ASN A 46 7.18 3.68 11.47
N TYR A 47 8.10 3.44 10.53
CA TYR A 47 7.82 2.69 9.29
C TYR A 47 7.21 1.32 9.61
N MET A 48 7.79 0.62 10.57
CA MET A 48 7.35 -0.72 10.99
C MET A 48 6.00 -0.74 11.72
N GLN A 49 5.44 0.41 12.14
CA GLN A 49 4.11 0.46 12.74
C GLN A 49 2.98 0.08 11.77
N GLY A 50 3.22 0.13 10.45
CA GLY A 50 2.28 -0.38 9.46
C GLY A 50 2.17 -1.91 9.43
N TYR A 51 3.12 -2.62 10.02
CA TYR A 51 3.17 -4.08 10.08
C TYR A 51 2.61 -4.62 11.39
N TRP A 52 2.05 -5.82 11.31
CA TRP A 52 1.57 -6.56 12.47
C TRP A 52 2.72 -6.86 13.44
N GLN A 53 2.64 -6.33 14.64
CA GLN A 53 3.65 -6.55 15.68
C GLN A 53 3.47 -7.93 16.32
N ASN A 54 3.93 -8.97 15.59
CA ASN A 54 3.75 -10.37 15.95
C ASN A 54 4.86 -11.21 15.32
N ASP A 55 5.19 -12.33 15.96
CA ASP A 55 6.21 -13.28 15.47
C ASP A 55 5.78 -14.02 14.19
N SER A 56 4.48 -14.01 13.87
CA SER A 56 3.93 -14.60 12.64
C SER A 56 3.88 -13.63 11.46
N LEU A 57 4.31 -12.38 11.61
CA LEU A 57 4.50 -11.47 10.46
C LEU A 57 5.44 -12.15 9.45
N MET A 58 5.05 -12.17 8.17
CA MET A 58 5.84 -12.75 7.11
C MET A 58 6.30 -11.67 6.13
N PHE A 59 7.63 -11.57 5.95
CA PHE A 59 8.25 -10.72 4.94
C PHE A 59 9.03 -11.59 3.96
N ILE A 60 8.68 -11.50 2.69
CA ILE A 60 9.30 -12.25 1.59
C ILE A 60 10.08 -11.26 0.75
N GLY A 61 11.38 -11.28 0.85
CA GLY A 61 12.28 -10.45 0.05
C GLY A 61 13.18 -11.28 -0.85
N LYS A 62 14.13 -10.62 -1.49
CA LYS A 62 15.11 -11.24 -2.38
C LYS A 62 15.92 -12.36 -1.71
N SER A 63 16.16 -12.25 -0.40
CA SER A 63 16.93 -13.24 0.39
C SER A 63 16.07 -14.39 0.96
N GLY A 64 14.79 -14.44 0.60
CA GLY A 64 13.84 -15.43 1.10
C GLY A 64 12.88 -14.89 2.16
N ILE A 65 12.36 -15.77 3.00
CA ILE A 65 11.31 -15.45 3.97
C ILE A 65 11.92 -15.09 5.33
N THR A 66 11.45 -13.99 5.90
CA THR A 66 11.70 -13.58 7.29
C THR A 66 10.39 -13.64 8.05
N TYR A 67 10.39 -14.25 9.23
CA TYR A 67 9.26 -14.22 10.16
C TYR A 67 9.55 -13.28 11.32
N GLY A 68 8.51 -12.62 11.79
CA GLY A 68 8.51 -11.78 12.98
C GLY A 68 8.83 -10.31 12.72
N TRP A 69 8.11 -9.46 13.46
CA TRP A 69 8.21 -8.01 13.36
C TRP A 69 9.61 -7.50 13.74
N GLN A 70 10.14 -7.99 14.88
CA GLN A 70 11.45 -7.57 15.38
C GLN A 70 12.57 -7.94 14.40
N LYS A 71 12.51 -9.16 13.85
CA LYS A 71 13.51 -9.63 12.88
C LYS A 71 13.46 -8.82 11.58
N THR A 72 12.27 -8.49 11.13
CA THR A 72 12.08 -7.65 9.94
C THR A 72 12.66 -6.26 10.16
N LEU A 73 12.42 -5.62 11.33
CA LEU A 73 13.02 -4.35 11.68
C LEU A 73 14.56 -4.41 11.69
N GLU A 74 15.14 -5.47 12.27
CA GLU A 74 16.61 -5.66 12.29
C GLU A 74 17.19 -5.78 10.88
N ASN A 75 16.50 -6.49 9.98
CA ASN A 75 16.90 -6.63 8.59
C ASN A 75 16.84 -5.27 7.86
N TYR A 76 15.82 -4.45 8.10
CA TYR A 76 15.74 -3.09 7.57
C TYR A 76 16.90 -2.22 8.07
N LYS A 77 17.23 -2.26 9.37
CA LYS A 77 18.36 -1.52 9.95
C LYS A 77 19.70 -1.92 9.34
N LYS A 78 19.89 -3.23 9.03
CA LYS A 78 21.11 -3.72 8.36
C LYS A 78 21.18 -3.31 6.90
N GLY A 79 20.06 -3.42 6.18
CA GLY A 79 20.01 -3.11 4.75
C GLY A 79 20.05 -1.60 4.45
N TYR A 80 19.60 -0.79 5.38
CA TYR A 80 19.45 0.66 5.24
C TYR A 80 20.04 1.38 6.46
N PRO A 81 21.37 1.32 6.64
CA PRO A 81 22.04 1.78 7.86
C PRO A 81 22.09 3.31 8.01
N ASP A 82 21.90 4.04 6.91
CA ASP A 82 22.00 5.50 6.87
C ASP A 82 21.05 6.14 5.85
N THR A 83 21.02 7.47 5.80
CA THR A 83 20.15 8.24 4.91
C THR A 83 20.49 8.07 3.43
N ALA A 84 21.75 7.79 3.10
CA ALA A 84 22.19 7.54 1.72
C ALA A 84 21.62 6.21 1.21
N ALA A 85 21.68 5.16 2.04
CA ALA A 85 21.11 3.86 1.73
C ALA A 85 19.56 3.91 1.68
N MET A 86 18.92 4.63 2.59
CA MET A 86 17.46 4.78 2.64
C MET A 86 16.93 5.59 1.46
N GLY A 87 17.54 6.72 1.14
CA GLY A 87 17.04 7.66 0.14
C GLY A 87 15.65 8.17 0.46
N LYS A 88 14.88 8.47 -0.58
CA LYS A 88 13.47 8.89 -0.48
C LYS A 88 12.56 7.83 -1.09
N LEU A 89 11.68 7.29 -0.27
CA LEU A 89 10.69 6.28 -0.66
C LEU A 89 9.52 6.93 -1.39
N LYS A 90 9.10 6.27 -2.47
CA LYS A 90 7.84 6.53 -3.17
C LYS A 90 7.13 5.21 -3.40
N PHE A 91 5.83 5.18 -3.10
CA PHE A 91 4.93 4.10 -3.49
C PHE A 91 4.03 4.54 -4.65
N GLU A 92 3.82 3.62 -5.60
CA GLU A 92 2.79 3.71 -6.63
C GLU A 92 1.82 2.55 -6.40
N LEU A 93 0.60 2.83 -5.96
CA LEU A 93 -0.41 1.80 -5.72
C LEU A 93 -1.12 1.46 -7.02
N LEU A 94 -1.03 0.21 -7.44
CA LEU A 94 -1.63 -0.31 -8.67
C LEU A 94 -3.01 -0.92 -8.40
N ALA A 95 -3.21 -1.56 -7.24
CA ALA A 95 -4.47 -2.14 -6.84
C ALA A 95 -4.62 -2.14 -5.32
N VAL A 96 -5.83 -1.87 -4.84
CA VAL A 96 -6.23 -1.98 -3.43
C VAL A 96 -7.55 -2.74 -3.41
N ASN A 97 -7.48 -4.05 -3.26
CA ASN A 97 -8.61 -4.95 -3.46
C ASN A 97 -9.13 -5.49 -2.12
N LYS A 98 -10.42 -5.25 -1.85
CA LYS A 98 -11.11 -5.85 -0.72
C LYS A 98 -11.31 -7.34 -0.98
N LEU A 99 -10.79 -8.20 -0.09
CA LEU A 99 -11.02 -9.65 -0.14
C LEU A 99 -12.18 -10.07 0.76
N SER A 100 -12.32 -9.43 1.92
CA SER A 100 -13.39 -9.67 2.89
C SER A 100 -13.53 -8.47 3.82
N ALA A 101 -14.39 -8.58 4.84
CA ALA A 101 -14.52 -7.55 5.88
C ALA A 101 -13.21 -7.29 6.65
N ASN A 102 -12.32 -8.30 6.72
CA ASN A 102 -11.10 -8.24 7.52
C ASN A 102 -9.81 -8.37 6.71
N TYR A 103 -9.88 -8.45 5.37
CA TYR A 103 -8.70 -8.61 4.53
C TYR A 103 -8.74 -7.72 3.30
N TYR A 104 -7.59 -7.10 2.98
CA TYR A 104 -7.31 -6.41 1.73
C TYR A 104 -6.00 -6.91 1.13
N PHE A 105 -5.96 -6.95 -0.20
CA PHE A 105 -4.76 -7.25 -0.97
C PHE A 105 -4.34 -6.02 -1.75
N VAL A 106 -3.09 -5.60 -1.56
CA VAL A 106 -2.53 -4.41 -2.20
C VAL A 106 -1.39 -4.81 -3.10
N VAL A 107 -1.38 -4.26 -4.31
CA VAL A 107 -0.28 -4.40 -5.28
C VAL A 107 0.25 -3.02 -5.58
N GLY A 108 1.57 -2.88 -5.61
CA GLY A 108 2.19 -1.61 -5.93
C GLY A 108 3.65 -1.74 -6.37
N LYS A 109 4.24 -0.57 -6.61
CA LYS A 109 5.66 -0.42 -6.85
C LYS A 109 6.27 0.42 -5.75
N TRP A 110 7.50 0.10 -5.38
CA TRP A 110 8.32 0.91 -4.51
C TRP A 110 9.53 1.43 -5.25
N ASN A 111 9.97 2.61 -4.91
CA ASN A 111 11.17 3.22 -5.47
C ASN A 111 11.90 4.01 -4.37
N LEU A 112 13.21 3.83 -4.26
CA LEU A 112 14.10 4.63 -3.44
C LEU A 112 14.95 5.52 -4.34
N VAL A 113 14.74 6.82 -4.27
CA VAL A 113 15.58 7.83 -4.92
C VAL A 113 16.77 8.12 -4.01
N ARG A 114 17.98 7.74 -4.44
CA ARG A 114 19.19 7.78 -3.62
C ARG A 114 20.35 8.41 -4.38
N SER A 115 21.27 9.08 -3.65
CA SER A 115 22.51 9.60 -4.22
C SER A 115 23.47 8.50 -4.70
N ILE A 116 23.37 7.31 -4.12
CA ILE A 116 24.21 6.12 -4.43
C ILE A 116 23.58 5.20 -5.49
N GLY A 117 22.57 5.67 -6.22
CA GLY A 117 21.82 4.89 -7.21
C GLY A 117 20.44 4.50 -6.75
N ASN A 118 19.45 4.76 -7.62
CA ASN A 118 18.05 4.40 -7.35
C ASN A 118 17.85 2.89 -7.38
N VAL A 119 16.96 2.41 -6.53
CA VAL A 119 16.49 1.03 -6.53
C VAL A 119 14.97 1.02 -6.43
N GLY A 120 14.35 -0.03 -6.91
CA GLY A 120 12.90 -0.17 -6.88
C GLY A 120 12.48 -1.57 -7.28
N GLY A 121 11.21 -1.84 -7.12
CA GLY A 121 10.60 -3.11 -7.46
C GLY A 121 9.10 -3.08 -7.29
N THR A 122 8.51 -4.26 -7.28
CA THR A 122 7.08 -4.45 -7.04
C THR A 122 6.85 -5.05 -5.66
N PHE A 123 5.66 -4.83 -5.12
CA PHE A 123 5.25 -5.46 -3.87
C PHE A 123 3.80 -5.92 -3.92
N THR A 124 3.52 -6.92 -3.12
CA THR A 124 2.17 -7.34 -2.76
C THR A 124 2.06 -7.38 -1.25
N LEU A 125 0.97 -6.84 -0.70
CA LEU A 125 0.72 -6.79 0.72
C LEU A 125 -0.62 -7.45 1.02
N LEU A 126 -0.64 -8.28 2.05
CA LEU A 126 -1.88 -8.74 2.68
C LEU A 126 -2.10 -7.91 3.95
N PHE A 127 -3.16 -7.09 3.93
CA PHE A 127 -3.64 -6.40 5.11
C PHE A 127 -4.69 -7.22 5.84
N ARG A 128 -4.63 -7.22 7.15
CA ARG A 128 -5.63 -7.81 8.03
C ARG A 128 -6.11 -6.79 9.06
N LYS A 129 -7.42 -6.77 9.32
CA LYS A 129 -8.02 -5.99 10.39
C LYS A 129 -7.95 -6.79 11.70
N ILE A 130 -7.17 -6.30 12.66
CA ILE A 130 -6.97 -6.92 13.98
C ILE A 130 -7.34 -5.87 15.02
N LYS A 131 -8.31 -6.16 15.90
CA LYS A 131 -8.79 -5.21 16.92
C LYS A 131 -9.09 -3.82 16.35
N ASN A 132 -9.84 -3.77 15.25
CA ASN A 132 -10.18 -2.55 14.49
C ASN A 132 -9.01 -1.78 13.87
N THR A 133 -7.81 -2.35 13.81
CA THR A 133 -6.63 -1.74 13.21
C THR A 133 -6.20 -2.52 11.98
N TRP A 134 -5.98 -1.83 10.86
CA TRP A 134 -5.44 -2.42 9.64
C TRP A 134 -3.93 -2.50 9.72
N VAL A 135 -3.38 -3.70 9.60
CA VAL A 135 -1.95 -3.97 9.63
C VAL A 135 -1.55 -4.92 8.50
N ILE A 136 -0.31 -4.80 8.03
CA ILE A 136 0.29 -5.71 7.06
C ILE A 136 0.70 -6.99 7.79
N VAL A 137 0.13 -8.13 7.40
CA VAL A 137 0.47 -9.45 7.97
C VAL A 137 1.39 -10.25 7.06
N SER A 138 1.45 -9.91 5.77
CA SER A 138 2.40 -10.49 4.81
C SER A 138 2.81 -9.42 3.79
N ASP A 139 4.10 -9.37 3.49
CA ASP A 139 4.71 -8.50 2.48
C ASP A 139 5.58 -9.38 1.58
N HIS A 140 5.41 -9.26 0.27
CA HIS A 140 6.30 -9.81 -0.73
C HIS A 140 6.83 -8.67 -1.60
N SER A 141 8.11 -8.38 -1.46
CA SER A 141 8.79 -7.31 -2.20
C SER A 141 9.93 -7.87 -3.04
N SER A 142 9.95 -7.50 -4.32
CA SER A 142 10.98 -7.92 -5.30
C SER A 142 11.88 -6.78 -5.69
#